data_4d558ce86889841e0a259a651ce1219a
#
_entry.id   4d558ce86889841e0a259a651ce1219a
#
_cell.length_a   1.000
_cell.length_b   1.000
_cell.length_c   1.000
_cell.angle_alpha   90.00
_cell.angle_beta   90.00
_cell.angle_gamma   90.00
#
_symmetry.space_group_name_H-M   'P 1'
#
loop_
_entity.id
_entity.type
_entity.pdbx_description
1 polymer ?
#
loop_
_entity_poly.entity_id
_entity_poly.type
_entity_poly.pdbx_seq_one_letter_code
_entity_poly.pdbx_strand_id
1 'polypeptide(L)'
;KMAQPVLEALPAAQRVDLMGQPLRVAAACIRLANFYVGNDSGLMHIAAAAGTPTLGLFGPSSETRYGPWGEHCAAVRTPEAFKEIVMADGFDYTSQRSLMESLTVDSAYAALEKLYASVKNTSERGTT
;
A
#
# COMPACT_ATOMS: atom_id res chain seq x y z
N LYS A 1 2.72 -8.19 -16.36
CA LYS A 1 1.98 -9.47 -16.21
C LYS A 1 1.28 -9.61 -14.85
N MET A 2 1.93 -9.26 -13.72
CA MET A 2 1.32 -9.44 -12.38
C MET A 2 0.13 -8.52 -12.07
N ALA A 3 0.08 -7.31 -12.64
CA ALA A 3 -1.03 -6.39 -12.45
C ALA A 3 -2.22 -6.61 -13.42
N GLN A 4 -2.05 -7.48 -14.42
CA GLN A 4 -3.08 -7.72 -15.43
C GLN A 4 -4.43 -8.19 -14.84
N PRO A 5 -4.47 -9.14 -13.89
CA PRO A 5 -5.73 -9.56 -13.27
C PRO A 5 -6.47 -8.41 -12.56
N VAL A 6 -5.74 -7.47 -11.96
CA VAL A 6 -6.34 -6.30 -11.29
C VAL A 6 -6.97 -5.36 -12.33
N LEU A 7 -6.27 -5.13 -13.44
CA LEU A 7 -6.80 -4.32 -14.54
C LEU A 7 -8.08 -4.95 -15.14
N GLU A 8 -8.07 -6.25 -15.34
CA GLU A 8 -9.21 -6.96 -15.94
C GLU A 8 -10.42 -7.06 -15.01
N ALA A 9 -10.21 -7.02 -13.70
CA ALA A 9 -11.29 -7.04 -12.71
C ALA A 9 -12.11 -5.76 -12.67
N LEU A 10 -11.62 -4.65 -13.23
CA LEU A 10 -12.29 -3.36 -13.23
C LEU A 10 -12.81 -3.01 -14.63
N PRO A 11 -14.02 -2.43 -14.75
CA PRO A 11 -14.52 -1.89 -16.01
C PRO A 11 -13.55 -0.85 -16.60
N ALA A 12 -13.38 -0.84 -17.91
CA ALA A 12 -12.45 0.09 -18.59
C ALA A 12 -12.70 1.57 -18.25
N ALA A 13 -13.96 1.94 -18.04
CA ALA A 13 -14.35 3.31 -17.66
C ALA A 13 -14.02 3.69 -16.21
N GLN A 14 -13.64 2.72 -15.38
CA GLN A 14 -13.35 2.91 -13.95
C GLN A 14 -11.88 2.70 -13.60
N ARG A 15 -11.02 2.58 -14.61
CA ARG A 15 -9.59 2.35 -14.41
C ARG A 15 -8.74 3.26 -15.27
N VAL A 16 -7.57 3.61 -14.74
CA VAL A 16 -6.50 4.29 -15.46
C VAL A 16 -5.24 3.45 -15.30
N ASP A 17 -4.69 2.99 -16.42
CA ASP A 17 -3.43 2.26 -16.42
C ASP A 17 -2.26 3.23 -16.54
N LEU A 18 -1.42 3.27 -15.51
CA LEU A 18 -0.22 4.10 -15.44
C LEU A 18 1.07 3.29 -15.62
N MET A 19 0.97 2.00 -15.96
CA MET A 19 2.16 1.16 -16.18
C MET A 19 3.00 1.70 -17.34
N GLY A 20 4.31 1.81 -17.10
CA GLY A 20 5.25 2.35 -18.10
C GLY A 20 5.26 3.87 -18.23
N GLN A 21 4.39 4.58 -17.51
CA GLN A 21 4.42 6.04 -17.49
C GLN A 21 5.64 6.57 -16.68
N PRO A 22 6.16 7.75 -17.01
CA PRO A 22 7.21 8.39 -16.21
C PRO A 22 6.79 8.55 -14.75
N LEU A 23 7.73 8.36 -13.82
CA LEU A 23 7.47 8.42 -12.38
C LEU A 23 6.78 9.72 -11.95
N ARG A 24 7.12 10.86 -12.57
CA ARG A 24 6.48 12.15 -12.32
C ARG A 24 4.99 12.17 -12.66
N VAL A 25 4.57 11.42 -13.69
CA VAL A 25 3.15 11.30 -14.08
C VAL A 25 2.43 10.45 -13.05
N ALA A 26 3.00 9.31 -12.65
CA ALA A 26 2.44 8.48 -11.59
C ALA A 26 2.32 9.26 -10.27
N ALA A 27 3.33 10.03 -9.88
CA ALA A 27 3.31 10.86 -8.69
C ALA A 27 2.21 11.93 -8.73
N ALA A 28 2.02 12.58 -9.88
CA ALA A 28 0.94 13.55 -10.07
C ALA A 28 -0.45 12.92 -9.95
N CYS A 29 -0.65 11.74 -10.52
CA CYS A 29 -1.90 11.00 -10.40
C CYS A 29 -2.15 10.53 -8.96
N ILE A 30 -1.12 10.03 -8.27
CA ILE A 30 -1.20 9.63 -6.87
C ILE A 30 -1.63 10.81 -5.99
N ARG A 31 -1.08 11.99 -6.22
CA ARG A 31 -1.45 13.21 -5.49
C ARG A 31 -2.93 13.58 -5.63
N LEU A 32 -3.55 13.23 -6.75
CA LEU A 32 -4.98 13.48 -7.00
C LEU A 32 -5.88 12.36 -6.47
N ALA A 33 -5.32 11.25 -6.03
CA ALA A 33 -6.08 10.12 -5.51
C ALA A 33 -6.57 10.39 -4.08
N ASN A 34 -7.71 9.82 -3.73
CA ASN A 34 -8.25 9.86 -2.37
C ASN A 34 -7.46 8.98 -1.40
N PHE A 35 -6.92 7.86 -1.91
CA PHE A 35 -6.13 6.88 -1.16
C PHE A 35 -5.09 6.23 -2.06
N TYR A 36 -4.00 5.82 -1.44
CA TYR A 36 -3.02 4.92 -2.03
C TYR A 36 -2.95 3.64 -1.19
N VAL A 37 -3.00 2.50 -1.85
CA VAL A 37 -2.76 1.18 -1.24
C VAL A 37 -1.71 0.47 -2.07
N GLY A 38 -0.66 -0.02 -1.45
CA GLY A 38 0.41 -0.70 -2.16
C GLY A 38 1.44 -1.34 -1.24
N ASN A 39 2.28 -2.18 -1.83
CA ASN A 39 3.37 -2.83 -1.13
C ASN A 39 4.46 -1.82 -0.74
N ASP A 40 5.36 -2.23 0.16
CA ASP A 40 6.60 -1.51 0.47
C ASP A 40 7.39 -1.26 -0.83
N SER A 41 7.34 -0.03 -1.30
CA SER A 41 7.94 0.40 -2.57
C SER A 41 8.13 1.91 -2.61
N GLY A 42 8.94 2.37 -3.57
CA GLY A 42 9.13 3.81 -3.78
C GLY A 42 7.84 4.59 -4.05
N LEU A 43 6.84 3.98 -4.70
CA LEU A 43 5.54 4.61 -4.94
C LEU A 43 4.76 4.86 -3.64
N MET A 44 4.85 3.96 -2.68
CA MET A 44 4.24 4.14 -1.35
C MET A 44 4.82 5.38 -0.65
N HIS A 45 6.14 5.55 -0.69
CA HIS A 45 6.79 6.72 -0.11
C HIS A 45 6.46 8.02 -0.86
N ILE A 46 6.31 7.96 -2.17
CA ILE A 46 5.86 9.09 -2.98
C ILE A 46 4.43 9.48 -2.59
N ALA A 47 3.54 8.53 -2.40
CA ALA A 47 2.17 8.78 -1.97
C ALA A 47 2.12 9.47 -0.60
N ALA A 48 2.87 8.95 0.37
CA ALA A 48 3.00 9.56 1.69
C ALA A 48 3.55 10.99 1.61
N ALA A 49 4.63 11.20 0.85
CA ALA A 49 5.23 12.52 0.65
C ALA A 49 4.32 13.51 -0.08
N ALA A 50 3.45 13.03 -0.95
CA ALA A 50 2.45 13.84 -1.64
C ALA A 50 1.26 14.24 -0.74
N GLY A 51 1.18 13.70 0.48
CA GLY A 51 0.06 13.92 1.39
C GLY A 51 -1.18 13.09 1.08
N THR A 52 -1.08 12.12 0.17
CA THR A 52 -2.16 11.19 -0.14
C THR A 52 -2.29 10.20 1.02
N PRO A 53 -3.49 9.97 1.59
CA PRO A 53 -3.70 8.94 2.59
C PRO A 53 -3.18 7.58 2.10
N THR A 54 -2.23 6.99 2.82
CA THR A 54 -1.43 5.88 2.33
C THR A 54 -1.50 4.67 3.26
N LEU A 55 -1.90 3.52 2.71
CA LEU A 55 -1.81 2.22 3.36
C LEU A 55 -0.70 1.39 2.72
N GLY A 56 0.33 1.09 3.49
CA GLY A 56 1.41 0.18 3.10
C GLY A 56 1.11 -1.27 3.47
N LEU A 57 1.31 -2.19 2.53
CA LEU A 57 1.15 -3.64 2.72
C LEU A 57 2.52 -4.27 2.92
N PHE A 58 2.72 -4.96 4.03
CA PHE A 58 4.00 -5.50 4.46
C PHE A 58 3.97 -7.03 4.67
N GLY A 59 5.08 -7.67 4.36
CA GLY A 59 5.33 -9.08 4.59
C GLY A 59 6.82 -9.28 4.92
N PRO A 60 7.68 -9.49 3.90
CA PRO A 60 9.12 -9.76 4.11
C PRO A 60 9.95 -8.51 4.44
N SER A 61 9.33 -7.37 4.65
CA SER A 61 9.99 -6.13 5.07
C SER A 61 9.42 -5.62 6.40
N SER A 62 10.18 -4.76 7.09
CA SER A 62 9.81 -4.24 8.42
C SER A 62 9.01 -2.95 8.26
N GLU A 63 7.75 -2.98 8.64
CA GLU A 63 6.88 -1.80 8.65
C GLU A 63 7.33 -0.72 9.63
N THR A 64 8.01 -1.11 10.70
CA THR A 64 8.57 -0.15 11.68
C THR A 64 9.74 0.63 11.12
N ARG A 65 10.46 0.07 10.15
CA ARG A 65 11.61 0.70 9.51
C ARG A 65 11.26 1.38 8.19
N TYR A 66 10.37 0.78 7.42
CA TYR A 66 10.05 1.17 6.04
C TYR A 66 8.61 1.59 5.85
N GLY A 67 7.82 1.73 6.92
CA GLY A 67 6.44 2.20 6.83
C GLY A 67 6.30 3.58 6.20
N PRO A 68 5.16 3.88 5.59
CA PRO A 68 4.90 5.21 5.07
C PRO A 68 4.85 6.22 6.21
N TRP A 69 5.45 7.39 6.00
CA TRP A 69 5.59 8.40 7.02
C TRP A 69 4.64 9.57 6.78
N GLY A 70 3.81 9.89 7.77
CA GLY A 70 2.86 11.00 7.70
C GLY A 70 1.64 10.78 8.58
N GLU A 71 0.87 11.84 8.80
CA GLU A 71 -0.31 11.84 9.66
C GLU A 71 -1.42 10.89 9.14
N HIS A 72 -1.56 10.79 7.82
CA HIS A 72 -2.56 9.95 7.16
C HIS A 72 -1.93 8.71 6.54
N CYS A 73 -0.98 8.10 7.25
CA CYS A 73 -0.30 6.89 6.82
C CYS A 73 -0.53 5.76 7.80
N ALA A 74 -0.71 4.56 7.27
CA ALA A 74 -0.84 3.33 8.03
C ALA A 74 -0.11 2.18 7.34
N ALA A 75 0.20 1.15 8.11
CA ALA A 75 0.74 -0.09 7.59
C ALA A 75 -0.07 -1.27 8.11
N VAL A 76 -0.22 -2.28 7.26
CA VAL A 76 -0.76 -3.60 7.62
C VAL A 76 0.19 -4.66 7.12
N ARG A 77 0.37 -5.72 7.88
CA ARG A 77 1.31 -6.78 7.54
C ARG A 77 0.68 -8.16 7.62
N THR A 78 1.40 -9.13 7.08
CA THR A 78 1.14 -10.56 7.31
C THR A 78 1.13 -10.85 8.81
N PRO A 79 0.37 -11.87 9.29
CA PRO A 79 0.37 -12.29 10.69
C PRO A 79 1.76 -12.63 11.21
N GLU A 80 2.61 -13.20 10.35
CA GLU A 80 4.00 -13.54 10.68
C GLU A 80 4.84 -12.27 10.82
N ALA A 81 5.64 -12.18 11.87
CA ALA A 81 6.57 -11.09 12.05
C ALA A 81 7.68 -11.11 10.98
N PHE A 82 8.20 -9.96 10.62
CA PHE A 82 9.31 -9.83 9.65
C PHE A 82 10.45 -10.83 9.92
N LYS A 83 10.86 -10.97 11.17
CA LYS A 83 11.93 -11.90 11.57
C LYS A 83 11.56 -13.37 11.33
N GLU A 84 10.31 -13.73 11.51
CA GLU A 84 9.83 -15.10 11.29
C GLU A 84 9.87 -15.47 9.82
N ILE A 85 9.50 -14.53 8.94
CA ILE A 85 9.54 -14.74 7.49
C ILE A 85 10.99 -14.87 7.00
N VAL A 86 11.88 -13.97 7.45
CA VAL A 86 13.27 -13.90 6.95
C VAL A 86 14.17 -14.97 7.57
N MET A 87 13.86 -15.44 8.77
CA MET A 87 14.61 -16.50 9.47
C MET A 87 14.02 -17.90 9.26
N ALA A 88 12.94 -18.03 8.50
CA ALA A 88 12.38 -19.34 8.17
C ALA A 88 13.38 -20.18 7.35
N ASP A 89 13.48 -21.48 7.68
CA ASP A 89 14.29 -22.40 6.90
C ASP A 89 13.83 -22.42 5.44
N GLY A 90 14.76 -22.18 4.51
CA GLY A 90 14.47 -22.11 3.09
C GLY A 90 14.03 -20.72 2.59
N PHE A 91 14.22 -19.67 3.39
CA PHE A 91 13.99 -18.30 2.92
C PHE A 91 14.98 -17.96 1.79
N ASP A 92 14.45 -17.61 0.65
CA ASP A 92 15.22 -17.23 -0.52
C ASP A 92 14.64 -15.95 -1.14
N TYR A 93 15.43 -14.86 -1.11
CA TYR A 93 15.08 -13.58 -1.72
C TYR A 93 14.90 -13.65 -3.24
N THR A 94 15.44 -14.69 -3.88
CA THR A 94 15.32 -14.90 -5.33
C THR A 94 14.08 -15.69 -5.71
N SER A 95 13.41 -16.27 -4.72
CA SER A 95 12.18 -17.03 -4.91
C SER A 95 11.08 -16.14 -5.51
N GLN A 96 10.42 -16.63 -6.56
CA GLN A 96 9.25 -15.97 -7.14
C GLN A 96 7.96 -16.19 -6.32
N ARG A 97 8.06 -16.91 -5.21
CA ARG A 97 6.92 -17.15 -4.33
C ARG A 97 6.53 -15.85 -3.62
N SER A 98 5.26 -15.53 -3.63
CA SER A 98 4.74 -14.40 -2.86
C SER A 98 4.87 -14.67 -1.37
N LEU A 99 5.51 -13.75 -0.65
CA LEU A 99 5.60 -13.76 0.81
C LEU A 99 4.50 -12.90 1.46
N MET A 100 3.47 -12.57 0.68
CA MET A 100 2.32 -11.77 1.08
C MET A 100 1.03 -12.59 1.18
N GLU A 101 1.08 -13.89 0.91
CA GLU A 101 -0.12 -14.74 0.77
C GLU A 101 -0.96 -14.85 2.05
N SER A 102 -0.32 -14.73 3.21
CA SER A 102 -1.01 -14.74 4.50
C SER A 102 -1.66 -13.40 4.89
N LEU A 103 -1.35 -12.31 4.17
CA LEU A 103 -2.08 -11.06 4.32
C LEU A 103 -3.43 -11.15 3.59
N THR A 104 -4.49 -11.32 4.35
CA THR A 104 -5.83 -11.48 3.78
C THR A 104 -6.40 -10.14 3.28
N VAL A 105 -7.30 -10.22 2.31
CA VAL A 105 -8.04 -9.05 1.82
C VAL A 105 -8.83 -8.39 2.96
N ASP A 106 -9.44 -9.18 3.84
CA ASP A 106 -10.20 -8.66 4.99
C ASP A 106 -9.32 -7.85 5.94
N SER A 107 -8.09 -8.31 6.21
CA SER A 107 -7.14 -7.57 7.05
C SER A 107 -6.71 -6.25 6.41
N ALA A 108 -6.43 -6.26 5.11
CA ALA A 108 -6.08 -5.07 4.37
C ALA A 108 -7.26 -4.08 4.29
N TYR A 109 -8.47 -4.58 4.07
CA TYR A 109 -9.67 -3.76 4.01
C TYR A 109 -10.01 -3.13 5.37
N ALA A 110 -9.93 -3.89 6.47
CA ALA A 110 -10.13 -3.36 7.81
C ALA A 110 -9.11 -2.26 8.17
N ALA A 111 -7.85 -2.40 7.73
CA ALA A 111 -6.84 -1.37 7.90
C ALA A 111 -7.16 -0.10 7.08
N LEU A 112 -7.66 -0.27 5.86
CA LEU A 112 -8.09 0.84 5.02
C LEU A 112 -9.29 1.58 5.62
N GLU A 113 -10.27 0.88 6.18
CA GLU A 113 -11.43 1.50 6.86
C GLU A 113 -11.00 2.33 8.07
N LYS A 114 -10.05 1.84 8.86
CA LYS A 114 -9.48 2.59 9.99
C LYS A 114 -8.78 3.87 9.52
N LEU A 115 -7.99 3.77 8.46
CA LEU A 115 -7.33 4.93 7.85
C LEU A 115 -8.36 5.94 7.35
N TYR A 116 -9.39 5.48 6.65
CA TYR A 116 -10.48 6.33 6.16
C TYR A 116 -11.18 7.09 7.30
N ALA A 117 -11.52 6.40 8.38
CA ALA A 117 -12.14 7.02 9.55
C ALA A 117 -11.24 8.10 10.18
N SER A 118 -9.93 7.85 10.26
CA SER A 118 -8.97 8.83 10.81
C SER A 118 -8.88 10.10 9.96
N VAL A 119 -8.86 9.95 8.64
CA VAL A 119 -8.82 11.08 7.68
C VAL A 119 -10.07 11.94 7.79
N LYS A 120 -11.26 11.32 7.87
CA LYS A 120 -12.53 12.05 8.07
C LYS A 120 -12.53 12.87 9.35
N ASN A 121 -12.14 12.27 10.46
CA ASN A 121 -12.12 12.93 11.75
C ASN A 121 -11.18 14.15 11.79
N THR A 122 -10.06 14.09 11.05
CA THR A 122 -9.12 15.22 10.95
C THR A 122 -9.71 16.35 10.12
N SER A 123 -10.41 16.03 9.02
CA SER A 123 -11.06 17.04 8.17
C SER A 123 -12.19 17.80 8.90
N GLU A 124 -12.94 17.13 9.77
CA GLU A 124 -14.01 17.75 10.55
C GLU A 124 -13.48 18.67 11.66
N ARG A 125 -12.31 18.38 12.23
CA ARG A 125 -11.68 19.20 13.28
C ARG A 125 -10.98 20.44 12.73
N GLY A 126 -10.61 20.47 11.46
CA GLY A 126 -9.95 21.59 10.79
C GLY A 126 -10.90 22.68 10.29
N THR A 127 -12.21 22.54 10.48
CA THR A 127 -13.24 23.46 9.97
C THR A 127 -13.86 24.36 11.06
N THR A 128 -13.19 24.45 12.23
CA THR A 128 -13.59 25.39 13.33
C THR A 128 -12.61 26.52 13.46
#